data_d04320467dd828f8ddde7663f67e721a
#
_entry.id   d04320467dd828f8ddde7663f67e721a
#
_cell.length_a   1.000
_cell.length_b   1.000
_cell.length_c   1.000
_cell.angle_alpha   90.00
_cell.angle_beta   90.00
_cell.angle_gamma   90.00
#
_symmetry.space_group_name_H-M   'P 1'
#
loop_
_entity.id
_entity.type
_entity.pdbx_description
1 polymer ?
#
loop_
_entity_poly.entity_id
_entity_poly.type
_entity_poly.pdbx_seq_one_letter_code
_entity_poly.pdbx_strand_id
1 'polypeptide(L)'
;AVMVLLVYYAQTTSVQLGGLNEQAVRILDFQRGGLLFNYDLLGYGMMALSTLFIGLSINPSSKADKWLKYLMILHGVFFIGCFIMPMTGVFTSMESGKTGNGGAIALLCWCVYFLPIGALAYKHFQKTQ
;
A
#
# COMPACT_ATOMS: atom_id res chain seq x y z
N ALA A 1 6.16 6.11 -4.31
CA ALA A 1 6.18 7.43 -4.97
C ALA A 1 7.01 7.40 -6.27
N VAL A 2 8.32 7.02 -6.23
CA VAL A 2 9.20 7.04 -7.41
C VAL A 2 8.68 6.11 -8.51
N MET A 3 8.24 4.91 -8.19
CA MET A 3 7.69 3.96 -9.17
C MET A 3 6.44 4.50 -9.86
N VAL A 4 5.53 5.13 -9.13
CA VAL A 4 4.31 5.74 -9.70
C VAL A 4 4.67 6.87 -10.67
N LEU A 5 5.65 7.70 -10.34
CA LEU A 5 6.14 8.75 -11.23
C LEU A 5 6.78 8.19 -12.50
N LEU A 6 7.59 7.12 -12.39
CA LEU A 6 8.20 6.45 -13.53
C LEU A 6 7.16 5.83 -14.46
N VAL A 7 6.11 5.22 -13.89
CA VAL A 7 4.98 4.68 -14.66
C VAL A 7 4.24 5.78 -15.38
N TYR A 8 3.87 6.83 -14.67
CA TYR A 8 3.18 7.98 -15.24
C TYR A 8 3.98 8.60 -16.38
N TYR A 9 5.30 8.78 -16.16
CA TYR A 9 6.19 9.29 -17.18
C TYR A 9 6.26 8.36 -18.40
N ALA A 10 6.43 7.07 -18.19
CA ALA A 10 6.47 6.08 -19.27
C ALA A 10 5.17 6.05 -20.07
N GLN A 11 4.01 6.08 -19.41
CA GLN A 11 2.69 6.12 -20.06
C GLN A 11 2.52 7.41 -20.87
N THR A 12 2.84 8.56 -20.29
CA THR A 12 2.70 9.86 -20.96
C THR A 12 3.61 9.95 -22.18
N THR A 13 4.86 9.51 -22.05
CA THR A 13 5.82 9.50 -23.16
C THR A 13 5.36 8.57 -24.29
N SER A 14 4.81 7.42 -23.95
CA SER A 14 4.32 6.45 -24.94
C SER A 14 3.11 6.96 -25.71
N VAL A 15 2.21 7.66 -25.06
CA VAL A 15 1.06 8.32 -25.71
C VAL A 15 1.56 9.42 -26.69
N GLN A 16 2.57 10.18 -26.28
CA GLN A 16 3.16 11.22 -27.13
C GLN A 16 3.90 10.66 -28.35
N LEU A 17 4.47 9.46 -28.24
CA LEU A 17 5.19 8.79 -29.33
C LEU A 17 4.30 7.96 -30.29
N GLY A 18 2.98 8.05 -30.14
CA GLY A 18 2.04 7.50 -31.13
C GLY A 18 1.67 6.04 -30.99
N GLY A 19 1.88 5.45 -29.85
CA GLY A 19 1.30 4.16 -29.53
C GLY A 19 2.20 3.23 -28.70
N LEU A 20 1.58 2.61 -27.71
CA LEU A 20 2.16 1.51 -26.96
C LEU A 20 1.89 0.20 -27.69
N ASN A 21 2.92 -0.63 -27.84
CA ASN A 21 2.75 -2.02 -28.17
C ASN A 21 1.84 -2.68 -27.12
N GLU A 22 0.93 -3.57 -27.51
CA GLU A 22 0.02 -4.27 -26.60
C GLU A 22 0.73 -4.97 -25.44
N GLN A 23 1.94 -5.46 -25.66
CA GLN A 23 2.76 -6.06 -24.59
C GLN A 23 3.20 -5.02 -23.55
N ALA A 24 3.58 -3.82 -23.98
CA ALA A 24 3.95 -2.74 -23.08
C ALA A 24 2.72 -2.25 -22.28
N VAL A 25 1.55 -2.19 -22.91
CA VAL A 25 0.29 -1.87 -22.22
C VAL A 25 -0.01 -2.88 -21.12
N ARG A 26 0.16 -4.18 -21.37
CA ARG A 26 -0.06 -5.23 -20.35
C ARG A 26 0.89 -5.13 -19.16
N ILE A 27 2.12 -4.71 -19.39
CA ILE A 27 3.11 -4.53 -18.31
C ILE A 27 2.79 -3.27 -17.49
N LEU A 28 2.35 -2.21 -18.17
CA LEU A 28 2.11 -0.89 -17.59
C LEU A 28 0.68 -0.70 -17.07
N ASP A 29 -0.25 -1.61 -17.40
CA ASP A 29 -1.63 -1.51 -16.96
C ASP A 29 -1.77 -1.85 -15.49
N PHE A 30 -2.00 -0.81 -14.70
CA PHE A 30 -2.18 -0.93 -13.26
C PHE A 30 -3.45 -1.70 -12.87
N GLN A 31 -4.48 -1.69 -13.70
CA GLN A 31 -5.78 -2.27 -13.37
C GLN A 31 -5.86 -3.79 -13.61
N ARG A 32 -4.91 -4.36 -14.34
CA ARG A 32 -4.94 -5.77 -14.77
C ARG A 32 -4.05 -6.71 -13.95
N GLY A 33 -3.68 -6.34 -12.75
CA GLY A 33 -2.75 -7.16 -11.95
C GLY A 33 -1.38 -7.30 -12.62
N GLY A 34 -1.01 -6.35 -13.47
CA GLY A 34 0.26 -6.30 -14.16
C GLY A 34 1.44 -6.09 -13.22
N LEU A 35 2.65 -6.07 -13.79
CA LEU A 35 3.88 -5.94 -13.03
C LEU A 35 3.89 -4.73 -12.10
N LEU A 36 3.37 -3.60 -12.57
CA LEU A 36 3.33 -2.36 -11.79
C LEU A 36 2.35 -2.41 -10.61
N PHE A 37 1.19 -3.03 -10.81
CA PHE A 37 0.27 -3.29 -9.71
C PHE A 37 0.91 -4.16 -8.63
N ASN A 38 1.65 -5.19 -9.02
CA ASN A 38 2.37 -6.05 -8.08
C ASN A 38 3.51 -5.32 -7.36
N TYR A 39 4.22 -4.41 -8.04
CA TYR A 39 5.23 -3.56 -7.39
C TYR A 39 4.61 -2.57 -6.39
N ASP A 40 3.45 -2.01 -6.69
CA ASP A 40 2.74 -1.12 -5.77
C ASP A 40 2.31 -1.90 -4.52
N LEU A 41 1.72 -3.08 -4.70
CA LEU A 41 1.40 -3.99 -3.60
C LEU A 41 2.61 -4.38 -2.77
N LEU A 42 3.75 -4.65 -3.41
CA LEU A 42 5.01 -4.90 -2.70
C LEU A 42 5.43 -3.68 -1.87
N GLY A 43 5.29 -2.47 -2.43
CA GLY A 43 5.54 -1.22 -1.72
C GLY A 43 4.70 -1.09 -0.45
N TYR A 44 3.40 -1.36 -0.54
CA TYR A 44 2.50 -1.40 0.63
C TYR A 44 2.90 -2.49 1.62
N GLY A 45 3.31 -3.66 1.14
CA GLY A 45 3.83 -4.74 1.96
C GLY A 45 5.08 -4.32 2.75
N MET A 46 6.05 -3.67 2.09
CA MET A 46 7.26 -3.18 2.75
C MET A 46 6.96 -2.08 3.78
N MET A 47 5.99 -1.22 3.51
CA MET A 47 5.51 -0.23 4.48
C MET A 47 4.88 -0.93 5.69
N ALA A 48 4.07 -1.95 5.48
CA ALA A 48 3.49 -2.75 6.56
C ALA A 48 4.57 -3.45 7.40
N LEU A 49 5.59 -4.01 6.76
CA LEU A 49 6.72 -4.61 7.44
C LEU A 49 7.50 -3.58 8.28
N SER A 50 7.70 -2.37 7.76
CA SER A 50 8.34 -1.28 8.49
C SER A 50 7.56 -0.90 9.75
N THR A 51 6.23 -0.78 9.64
CA THR A 51 5.38 -0.49 10.81
C THR A 51 5.38 -1.62 11.84
N LEU A 52 5.51 -2.88 11.41
CA LEU A 52 5.69 -4.02 12.31
C LEU A 52 6.95 -3.84 13.17
N PHE A 53 8.09 -3.57 12.55
CA PHE A 53 9.35 -3.39 13.27
C PHE A 53 9.32 -2.17 14.19
N ILE A 54 8.75 -1.05 13.74
CA ILE A 54 8.56 0.13 14.58
C ILE A 54 7.66 -0.22 15.77
N GLY A 55 6.54 -0.89 15.54
CA GLY A 55 5.63 -1.32 16.59
C GLY A 55 6.31 -2.23 17.63
N LEU A 56 7.15 -3.16 17.19
CA LEU A 56 7.91 -4.04 18.07
C LEU A 56 8.95 -3.26 18.91
N SER A 57 9.53 -2.20 18.34
CA SER A 57 10.55 -1.37 19.00
C SER A 57 9.97 -0.43 20.08
N ILE A 58 8.68 -0.12 20.04
CA ILE A 58 8.04 0.76 21.00
C ILE A 58 8.00 0.09 22.39
N ASN A 59 8.64 0.73 23.38
CA ASN A 59 8.47 0.39 24.80
C ASN A 59 7.34 1.24 25.38
N PRO A 60 6.16 0.66 25.63
CA PRO A 60 4.98 1.41 26.01
C PRO A 60 5.08 1.88 27.47
N SER A 61 5.12 3.20 27.70
CA SER A 61 5.06 3.83 29.02
C SER A 61 3.64 4.25 29.42
N SER A 62 2.72 4.34 28.47
CA SER A 62 1.34 4.78 28.70
C SER A 62 0.33 3.89 27.96
N LYS A 63 -0.97 4.06 28.27
CA LYS A 63 -2.04 3.39 27.52
C LYS A 63 -2.03 3.77 26.05
N ALA A 64 -1.73 5.04 25.73
CA ALA A 64 -1.62 5.52 24.35
C ALA A 64 -0.50 4.82 23.58
N ASP A 65 0.66 4.63 24.21
CA ASP A 65 1.80 3.94 23.60
C ASP A 65 1.49 2.45 23.35
N LYS A 66 0.72 1.82 24.25
CA LYS A 66 0.25 0.44 24.06
C LYS A 66 -0.65 0.34 22.83
N TRP A 67 -1.60 1.26 22.68
CA TRP A 67 -2.48 1.30 21.50
C TRP A 67 -1.70 1.56 20.23
N LEU A 68 -0.75 2.52 20.23
CA LEU A 68 0.13 2.78 19.09
C LEU A 68 0.89 1.52 18.68
N LYS A 69 1.51 0.84 19.66
CA LYS A 69 2.22 -0.42 19.43
C LYS A 69 1.34 -1.47 18.76
N TYR A 70 0.14 -1.71 19.32
CA TYR A 70 -0.77 -2.73 18.79
C TYR A 70 -1.28 -2.39 17.39
N LEU A 71 -1.63 -1.14 17.13
CA LEU A 71 -2.07 -0.71 15.80
C LEU A 71 -0.95 -0.88 14.77
N MET A 72 0.28 -0.52 15.10
CA MET A 72 1.42 -0.70 14.20
C MET A 72 1.73 -2.17 13.92
N ILE A 73 1.67 -3.03 14.94
CA ILE A 73 1.86 -4.48 14.78
C ILE A 73 0.73 -5.07 13.94
N LEU A 74 -0.52 -4.69 14.20
CA LEU A 74 -1.68 -5.15 13.44
C LEU A 74 -1.56 -4.74 11.96
N HIS A 75 -1.15 -3.51 11.68
CA HIS A 75 -0.87 -3.07 10.32
C HIS A 75 0.24 -3.92 9.67
N GLY A 76 1.25 -4.30 10.44
CA GLY A 76 2.33 -5.14 9.96
C GLY A 76 1.89 -6.50 9.44
N VAL A 77 0.83 -7.08 10.00
CA VAL A 77 0.25 -8.36 9.52
C VAL A 77 -0.27 -8.25 8.08
N PHE A 78 -0.64 -7.04 7.64
CA PHE A 78 -1.06 -6.77 6.27
C PHE A 78 0.01 -7.10 5.22
N PHE A 79 1.30 -7.13 5.60
CA PHE A 79 2.39 -7.60 4.74
C PHE A 79 2.11 -8.97 4.14
N ILE A 80 1.57 -9.89 4.94
CA ILE A 80 1.25 -11.26 4.49
C ILE A 80 0.21 -11.21 3.37
N GLY A 81 -0.84 -10.40 3.53
CA GLY A 81 -1.86 -10.20 2.50
C GLY A 81 -1.28 -9.62 1.21
N CYS A 82 -0.47 -8.58 1.29
CA CYS A 82 0.16 -7.97 0.12
C CYS A 82 1.08 -8.93 -0.64
N PHE A 83 1.66 -9.91 0.05
CA PHE A 83 2.55 -10.88 -0.57
C PHE A 83 1.80 -12.07 -1.16
N ILE A 84 0.81 -12.61 -0.43
CA ILE A 84 0.09 -13.83 -0.82
C ILE A 84 -0.99 -13.53 -1.86
N MET A 85 -1.76 -12.45 -1.72
CA MET A 85 -2.88 -12.16 -2.60
C MET A 85 -2.51 -12.09 -4.09
N PRO A 86 -1.40 -11.46 -4.51
CA PRO A 86 -0.98 -11.50 -5.91
C PRO A 86 -0.71 -12.91 -6.43
N MET A 87 -0.17 -13.79 -5.57
CA MET A 87 0.17 -15.17 -5.95
C MET A 87 -1.06 -16.05 -6.14
N THR A 88 -2.18 -15.72 -5.50
CA THR A 88 -3.44 -16.49 -5.60
C THR A 88 -4.25 -16.16 -6.85
N GLY A 89 -3.86 -15.15 -7.63
CA GLY A 89 -4.61 -14.71 -8.79
C GLY A 89 -5.96 -14.05 -8.47
N VAL A 90 -6.22 -13.70 -7.22
CA VAL A 90 -7.49 -13.05 -6.78
C VAL A 90 -7.77 -11.79 -7.59
N PHE A 91 -6.73 -11.04 -7.94
CA PHE A 91 -6.90 -9.80 -8.69
C PHE A 91 -7.26 -10.03 -10.15
N THR A 92 -6.85 -11.15 -10.76
CA THR A 92 -7.23 -11.50 -12.13
C THR A 92 -8.67 -11.99 -12.21
N SER A 93 -9.21 -12.60 -11.18
CA SER A 93 -10.61 -13.04 -11.12
C SER A 93 -11.59 -11.89 -10.82
N MET A 94 -11.15 -10.84 -10.15
CA MET A 94 -11.99 -9.65 -9.87
C MET A 94 -12.26 -8.79 -11.11
N GLU A 95 -11.52 -9.00 -12.19
CA GLU A 95 -11.65 -8.26 -13.45
C GLU A 95 -12.94 -8.60 -14.23
N SER A 96 -13.57 -9.73 -13.96
CA SER A 96 -14.80 -10.19 -14.64
C SER A 96 -16.08 -9.49 -14.19
N GLY A 97 -16.05 -8.69 -13.15
CA GLY A 97 -17.24 -8.04 -12.60
C GLY A 97 -17.00 -6.60 -12.17
N LYS A 98 -17.51 -5.67 -12.99
CA LYS A 98 -17.95 -4.32 -12.59
C LYS A 98 -17.46 -3.88 -11.19
N THR A 99 -16.33 -3.21 -11.07
CA THR A 99 -16.21 -2.22 -9.96
C THR A 99 -14.89 -1.46 -10.01
N GLY A 100 -14.89 -0.29 -10.61
CA GLY A 100 -13.76 0.66 -10.54
C GLY A 100 -13.52 1.30 -9.17
N ASN A 101 -14.26 0.93 -8.12
CA ASN A 101 -14.22 1.63 -6.81
C ASN A 101 -13.49 0.85 -5.70
N GLY A 102 -13.11 -0.40 -5.91
CA GLY A 102 -12.49 -1.22 -4.86
C GLY A 102 -11.17 -0.64 -4.32
N GLY A 103 -10.34 -0.11 -5.21
CA GLY A 103 -9.08 0.54 -4.83
C GLY A 103 -9.29 1.82 -4.03
N ALA A 104 -10.28 2.64 -4.41
CA ALA A 104 -10.61 3.87 -3.70
C ALA A 104 -11.14 3.58 -2.28
N ILE A 105 -11.98 2.56 -2.13
CA ILE A 105 -12.50 2.13 -0.83
C ILE A 105 -11.35 1.61 0.05
N ALA A 106 -10.46 0.80 -0.51
CA ALA A 106 -9.30 0.29 0.22
C ALA A 106 -8.39 1.43 0.71
N LEU A 107 -8.13 2.44 -0.14
CA LEU A 107 -7.38 3.63 0.23
C LEU A 107 -8.08 4.43 1.33
N LEU A 108 -9.40 4.61 1.24
CA LEU A 108 -10.17 5.30 2.27
C LEU A 108 -10.07 4.58 3.62
N CYS A 109 -10.28 3.26 3.64
CA CYS A 109 -10.12 2.45 4.84
C CYS A 109 -8.71 2.58 5.43
N TRP A 110 -7.70 2.61 4.56
CA TRP A 110 -6.31 2.80 4.96
C TRP A 110 -6.09 4.18 5.60
N CYS A 111 -6.56 5.24 4.97
CA CYS A 111 -6.46 6.60 5.52
C CYS A 111 -7.12 6.70 6.90
N VAL A 112 -8.33 6.14 7.05
CA VAL A 112 -9.04 6.11 8.34
C VAL A 112 -8.25 5.31 9.39
N TYR A 113 -7.62 4.21 9.01
CA TYR A 113 -6.78 3.42 9.91
C TYR A 113 -5.54 4.19 10.39
N PHE A 114 -4.91 4.99 9.54
CA PHE A 114 -3.71 5.74 9.90
C PHE A 114 -3.98 7.00 10.72
N LEU A 115 -5.21 7.53 10.76
CA LEU A 115 -5.56 8.69 11.59
C LEU A 115 -5.24 8.48 13.08
N PRO A 116 -5.72 7.40 13.74
CA PRO A 116 -5.38 7.15 15.14
C PRO A 116 -3.89 6.88 15.34
N ILE A 117 -3.22 6.22 14.41
CA ILE A 117 -1.76 5.98 14.48
C ILE A 117 -1.01 7.32 14.49
N GLY A 118 -1.35 8.25 13.59
CA GLY A 118 -0.74 9.57 13.53
C GLY A 118 -0.95 10.37 14.82
N ALA A 119 -2.17 10.38 15.35
CA ALA A 119 -2.51 11.09 16.60
C ALA A 119 -1.77 10.49 17.82
N LEU A 120 -1.65 9.16 17.89
CA LEU A 120 -0.96 8.49 18.97
C LEU A 120 0.56 8.64 18.85
N ALA A 121 1.12 8.58 17.65
CA ALA A 121 2.53 8.83 17.39
C ALA A 121 2.92 10.26 17.79
N TYR A 122 2.12 11.25 17.41
CA TYR A 122 2.33 12.63 17.84
C TYR A 122 2.40 12.75 19.37
N LYS A 123 1.46 12.16 20.10
CA LYS A 123 1.46 12.13 21.57
C LYS A 123 2.68 11.42 22.16
N HIS A 124 3.14 10.35 21.50
CA HIS A 124 4.32 9.61 21.95
C HIS A 124 5.57 10.47 21.87
N PHE A 125 5.79 11.14 20.72
CA PHE A 125 6.98 11.97 20.53
C PHE A 125 6.96 13.28 21.34
N GLN A 126 5.79 13.84 21.65
CA GLN A 126 5.71 15.01 22.54
C GLN A 126 6.19 14.73 23.98
N LYS A 127 6.12 13.49 24.45
CA LYS A 127 6.58 13.12 25.80
C LYS A 127 8.07 12.89 25.88
N THR A 128 8.73 12.71 24.75
CA THR A 128 10.15 12.36 24.66
C THR A 128 11.03 13.62 24.49
N GLN A 129 10.41 14.78 24.31
CA GLN A 129 11.04 16.10 24.33
C GLN A 129 10.94 16.72 25.72
#